data_9d3d90dd22d2465e944660afde4d5a36
#
_entry.id   9d3d90dd22d2465e944660afde4d5a36
#
_cell.length_a   1.000
_cell.length_b   1.000
_cell.length_c   1.000
_cell.angle_alpha   90.00
_cell.angle_beta   90.00
_cell.angle_gamma   90.00
#
_symmetry.space_group_name_H-M   'P 1'
#
loop_
_entity.id
_entity.type
_entity.pdbx_description
1 polymer ?
#
loop_
_entity_poly.entity_id
_entity_poly.type
_entity_poly.pdbx_seq_one_letter_code
_entity_poly.pdbx_strand_id
1 'polypeptide(L)'
;MRKHVLPLGLAAILLSPFCLSSVQAQPATVLTLEQAQELAASKSFAVTAAQREVEANDGAVRQAGAWRNPELNASVEDTQRSTRTTTATVDFPIELGGKRAARVSAADRARELAQAELSNVRAGLRADVVRAFFGVLVAQERVALTANSADLAARGADAIGKRVAAGKVSPVDETRARVDQANAQLEVVEATAELQSARQALAALWGDSEPQFSAVQGDIELMPARAPAPELAKELDAAPGLLTSRIEMNRRNALVDVERSKGMPDLTVSVGAKRDNELGRTQAIVSVSMPLPFFDRNQGATYEASKRAEKASDDLQLTHIRLLTELQQASSQLSVARTSAQTLKSTVLPAAQQAYDAATRGFEAGKFGFLDVIDAQRSLLQARARYLTALSNSNQAATAIDRLLGR
;
A
#
# COMPACT_ATOMS: atom_id res chain seq x y z
N MET A 1 -30.43 -41.06 -65.83
CA MET A 1 -31.76 -40.41 -65.77
C MET A 1 -32.16 -40.24 -64.30
N ARG A 2 -32.17 -39.06 -63.81
CA ARG A 2 -33.12 -38.51 -62.79
C ARG A 2 -32.67 -37.12 -62.40
N LYS A 3 -33.63 -36.25 -62.42
CA LYS A 3 -33.59 -34.81 -62.53
C LYS A 3 -33.22 -34.13 -61.22
N HIS A 4 -32.40 -33.06 -61.34
CA HIS A 4 -32.17 -32.07 -60.26
C HIS A 4 -33.38 -31.13 -60.08
N VAL A 5 -33.82 -30.91 -58.87
CA VAL A 5 -34.73 -29.83 -58.51
C VAL A 5 -34.05 -29.01 -57.39
N LEU A 6 -33.71 -27.75 -57.71
CA LEU A 6 -33.34 -26.72 -56.74
C LEU A 6 -34.64 -26.17 -56.11
N PRO A 7 -34.63 -25.83 -54.80
CA PRO A 7 -35.52 -24.86 -54.31
C PRO A 7 -34.81 -23.49 -54.01
N LEU A 8 -35.41 -22.45 -54.53
CA LEU A 8 -35.10 -21.05 -54.17
C LEU A 8 -35.32 -20.85 -52.66
N GLY A 9 -34.28 -20.46 -51.96
CA GLY A 9 -34.37 -19.96 -50.57
C GLY A 9 -34.50 -18.45 -50.55
N LEU A 10 -35.62 -17.96 -50.04
CA LEU A 10 -35.89 -16.56 -49.73
C LEU A 10 -34.86 -16.04 -48.70
N ALA A 11 -34.08 -15.02 -49.07
CA ALA A 11 -33.25 -14.27 -48.14
C ALA A 11 -34.12 -13.27 -47.34
N ALA A 12 -34.43 -13.60 -46.12
CA ALA A 12 -35.03 -12.65 -45.15
C ALA A 12 -33.93 -11.79 -44.57
N ILE A 13 -33.83 -10.53 -45.00
CA ILE A 13 -32.98 -9.48 -44.38
C ILE A 13 -33.60 -9.10 -43.05
N LEU A 14 -33.05 -9.61 -41.96
CA LEU A 14 -33.33 -9.16 -40.60
C LEU A 14 -32.68 -7.80 -40.39
N LEU A 15 -33.45 -6.72 -40.45
CA LEU A 15 -33.07 -5.40 -39.94
C LEU A 15 -32.95 -5.53 -38.40
N SER A 16 -31.75 -5.69 -37.87
CA SER A 16 -31.49 -5.52 -36.44
C SER A 16 -31.62 -4.02 -36.08
N PRO A 17 -32.45 -3.63 -35.14
CA PRO A 17 -32.42 -2.26 -34.61
C PRO A 17 -31.09 -2.05 -33.87
N PHE A 18 -30.26 -1.19 -34.41
CA PHE A 18 -29.06 -0.67 -33.76
C PHE A 18 -29.52 0.16 -32.55
N CYS A 19 -29.60 -0.46 -31.36
CA CYS A 19 -29.76 0.26 -30.11
C CYS A 19 -28.52 1.14 -29.91
N LEU A 20 -28.63 2.40 -30.29
CA LEU A 20 -27.76 3.46 -29.84
C LEU A 20 -27.92 3.54 -28.29
N SER A 21 -27.10 2.79 -27.58
CA SER A 21 -26.91 3.00 -26.15
C SER A 21 -26.36 4.42 -26.01
N SER A 22 -27.23 5.36 -25.64
CA SER A 22 -26.81 6.67 -25.17
C SER A 22 -25.86 6.43 -24.00
N VAL A 23 -24.58 6.65 -24.21
CA VAL A 23 -23.60 6.81 -23.12
C VAL A 23 -24.08 8.03 -22.33
N GLN A 24 -24.90 7.79 -21.32
CA GLN A 24 -25.20 8.78 -20.33
C GLN A 24 -23.88 9.10 -19.66
N ALA A 25 -23.34 10.31 -19.91
CA ALA A 25 -22.28 10.87 -19.13
C ALA A 25 -22.75 10.84 -17.67
N GLN A 26 -22.17 9.94 -16.87
CA GLN A 26 -22.42 9.90 -15.44
C GLN A 26 -22.12 11.30 -14.89
N PRO A 27 -23.00 11.88 -14.07
CA PRO A 27 -22.73 13.17 -13.46
C PRO A 27 -21.38 13.06 -12.74
N ALA A 28 -20.53 14.06 -12.99
CA ALA A 28 -19.20 14.14 -12.41
C ALA A 28 -19.33 14.05 -10.88
N THR A 29 -19.06 12.88 -10.32
CA THR A 29 -19.23 12.61 -8.89
C THR A 29 -18.13 13.33 -8.12
N VAL A 30 -18.52 14.15 -7.16
CA VAL A 30 -17.60 14.74 -6.19
C VAL A 30 -17.38 13.73 -5.07
N LEU A 31 -16.12 13.40 -4.78
CA LEU A 31 -15.74 12.37 -3.82
C LEU A 31 -15.39 13.01 -2.47
N THR A 32 -15.96 12.48 -1.37
CA THR A 32 -15.55 12.85 0.00
C THR A 32 -14.44 11.92 0.52
N LEU A 33 -13.76 12.32 1.60
CA LEU A 33 -12.72 11.50 2.22
C LEU A 33 -13.27 10.16 2.71
N GLU A 34 -14.46 10.18 3.34
CA GLU A 34 -15.11 8.98 3.85
C GLU A 34 -15.41 7.99 2.72
N GLN A 35 -15.97 8.49 1.60
CA GLN A 35 -16.23 7.66 0.42
C GLN A 35 -14.95 7.08 -0.18
N ALA A 36 -13.87 7.86 -0.24
CA ALA A 36 -12.58 7.39 -0.72
C ALA A 36 -12.02 6.27 0.17
N GLN A 37 -12.14 6.42 1.49
CA GLN A 37 -11.73 5.39 2.46
C GLN A 37 -12.56 4.11 2.34
N GLU A 38 -13.86 4.22 2.16
CA GLU A 38 -14.77 3.08 1.98
C GLU A 38 -14.48 2.34 0.67
N LEU A 39 -14.28 3.05 -0.44
CA LEU A 39 -13.87 2.47 -1.72
C LEU A 39 -12.55 1.72 -1.59
N ALA A 40 -11.55 2.32 -0.98
CA ALA A 40 -10.26 1.70 -0.77
C ALA A 40 -10.36 0.47 0.14
N ALA A 41 -11.10 0.55 1.25
CA ALA A 41 -11.28 -0.58 2.17
C ALA A 41 -11.99 -1.77 1.53
N SER A 42 -12.95 -1.52 0.62
CA SER A 42 -13.75 -2.57 -0.01
C SER A 42 -13.11 -3.16 -1.29
N LYS A 43 -12.34 -2.38 -2.05
CA LYS A 43 -11.85 -2.78 -3.37
C LYS A 43 -10.34 -2.94 -3.47
N SER A 44 -9.55 -2.59 -2.43
CA SER A 44 -8.09 -2.65 -2.52
C SER A 44 -7.58 -4.07 -2.68
N PHE A 45 -6.81 -4.29 -3.74
CA PHE A 45 -6.11 -5.55 -3.98
C PHE A 45 -5.05 -5.85 -2.91
N ALA A 46 -4.44 -4.83 -2.31
CA ALA A 46 -3.46 -5.02 -1.24
C ALA A 46 -4.11 -5.64 0.01
N VAL A 47 -5.30 -5.17 0.41
CA VAL A 47 -6.07 -5.75 1.53
C VAL A 47 -6.53 -7.17 1.21
N THR A 48 -7.04 -7.39 0.00
CA THR A 48 -7.48 -8.73 -0.44
C THR A 48 -6.30 -9.71 -0.47
N ALA A 49 -5.13 -9.31 -0.95
CA ALA A 49 -3.93 -10.14 -0.96
C ALA A 49 -3.49 -10.52 0.46
N ALA A 50 -3.43 -9.55 1.37
CA ALA A 50 -3.10 -9.80 2.78
C ALA A 50 -4.13 -10.70 3.48
N GLN A 51 -5.41 -10.59 3.13
CA GLN A 51 -6.45 -11.46 3.66
C GLN A 51 -6.29 -12.90 3.18
N ARG A 52 -5.95 -13.11 1.90
CA ARG A 52 -5.64 -14.45 1.36
C ARG A 52 -4.41 -15.07 2.02
N GLU A 53 -3.42 -14.27 2.42
CA GLU A 53 -2.26 -14.75 3.18
C GLU A 53 -2.67 -15.28 4.57
N VAL A 54 -3.62 -14.61 5.25
CA VAL A 54 -4.21 -15.13 6.50
C VAL A 54 -4.90 -16.47 6.25
N GLU A 55 -5.73 -16.57 5.21
CA GLU A 55 -6.44 -17.80 4.83
C GLU A 55 -5.45 -18.95 4.48
N ALA A 56 -4.34 -18.62 3.80
CA ALA A 56 -3.28 -19.58 3.50
C ALA A 56 -2.62 -20.13 4.78
N ASN A 57 -2.36 -19.25 5.76
CA ASN A 57 -1.82 -19.65 7.06
C ASN A 57 -2.81 -20.49 7.88
N ASP A 58 -4.14 -20.29 7.74
CA ASP A 58 -5.14 -21.22 8.32
C ASP A 58 -4.99 -22.64 7.75
N GLY A 59 -4.70 -22.75 6.45
CA GLY A 59 -4.35 -24.02 5.81
C GLY A 59 -3.09 -24.64 6.40
N ALA A 60 -2.05 -23.82 6.60
CA ALA A 60 -0.77 -24.27 7.21
C ALA A 60 -0.95 -24.77 8.65
N VAL A 61 -1.79 -24.12 9.45
CA VAL A 61 -2.12 -24.58 10.81
C VAL A 61 -2.81 -25.95 10.78
N ARG A 62 -3.80 -26.14 9.88
CA ARG A 62 -4.46 -27.44 9.70
C ARG A 62 -3.47 -28.52 9.30
N GLN A 63 -2.57 -28.23 8.36
CA GLN A 63 -1.54 -29.16 7.91
C GLN A 63 -0.53 -29.49 9.02
N ALA A 64 -0.11 -28.50 9.82
CA ALA A 64 0.77 -28.71 10.95
C ALA A 64 0.17 -29.65 12.02
N GLY A 65 -1.16 -29.61 12.18
CA GLY A 65 -1.93 -30.48 13.08
C GLY A 65 -2.19 -31.88 12.55
N ALA A 66 -1.95 -32.17 11.29
CA ALA A 66 -2.19 -33.48 10.72
C ALA A 66 -1.22 -34.54 11.27
N TRP A 67 -1.75 -35.74 11.51
CA TRP A 67 -0.95 -36.90 11.80
C TRP A 67 -0.21 -37.36 10.55
N ARG A 68 0.95 -38.01 10.72
CA ARG A 68 1.64 -38.67 9.61
C ARG A 68 0.83 -39.84 9.09
N ASN A 69 0.76 -40.01 7.78
CA ASN A 69 0.07 -41.15 7.19
C ASN A 69 0.83 -42.45 7.46
N PRO A 70 0.10 -43.55 7.68
CA PRO A 70 0.68 -44.89 7.62
C PRO A 70 1.28 -45.16 6.23
N GLU A 71 2.35 -45.95 6.20
CA GLU A 71 3.02 -46.38 4.96
C GLU A 71 2.77 -47.87 4.74
N LEU A 72 2.37 -48.26 3.52
CA LEU A 72 2.26 -49.63 3.10
C LEU A 72 3.57 -50.08 2.44
N ASN A 73 4.23 -51.06 3.02
CA ASN A 73 5.43 -51.66 2.48
C ASN A 73 5.12 -53.12 2.03
N ALA A 74 5.53 -53.47 0.81
CA ALA A 74 5.46 -54.80 0.28
C ALA A 74 6.81 -55.19 -0.32
N SER A 75 7.32 -56.36 0.07
CA SER A 75 8.56 -56.91 -0.44
C SER A 75 8.39 -58.37 -0.84
N VAL A 76 9.15 -58.73 -1.85
CA VAL A 76 9.24 -60.16 -2.32
C VAL A 76 10.72 -60.46 -2.32
N GLU A 77 11.08 -61.46 -1.50
CA GLU A 77 12.43 -61.99 -1.42
C GLU A 77 12.45 -63.30 -2.16
N ASP A 78 13.49 -63.53 -2.97
CA ASP A 78 13.69 -64.67 -3.86
C ASP A 78 12.68 -64.74 -5.05
N THR A 79 13.20 -64.99 -6.23
CA THR A 79 12.42 -65.18 -7.48
C THR A 79 11.96 -66.59 -7.68
N GLN A 80 12.58 -67.58 -7.00
CA GLN A 80 12.25 -68.98 -7.11
C GLN A 80 10.96 -69.30 -6.32
N ARG A 81 9.97 -69.93 -6.94
CA ARG A 81 8.64 -70.15 -6.34
C ARG A 81 8.69 -70.94 -5.03
N SER A 82 9.63 -71.90 -4.91
CA SER A 82 9.73 -72.80 -3.73
C SER A 82 10.23 -72.08 -2.50
N THR A 83 11.12 -71.10 -2.64
CA THR A 83 11.78 -70.39 -1.54
C THR A 83 11.25 -68.96 -1.39
N ARG A 84 10.33 -68.50 -2.26
CA ARG A 84 9.77 -67.17 -2.27
C ARG A 84 9.14 -66.80 -0.93
N THR A 85 9.57 -65.63 -0.42
CA THR A 85 8.95 -65.00 0.74
C THR A 85 8.29 -63.70 0.26
N THR A 86 7.02 -63.51 0.65
CA THR A 86 6.29 -62.27 0.40
C THR A 86 5.90 -61.64 1.73
N THR A 87 6.32 -60.38 1.94
CA THR A 87 6.02 -59.62 3.17
C THR A 87 5.17 -58.42 2.81
N ALA A 88 4.13 -58.16 3.58
CA ALA A 88 3.35 -56.92 3.51
C ALA A 88 3.17 -56.37 4.92
N THR A 89 3.57 -55.12 5.14
CA THR A 89 3.45 -54.42 6.44
C THR A 89 2.79 -53.05 6.26
N VAL A 90 2.07 -52.62 7.28
CA VAL A 90 1.60 -51.24 7.45
C VAL A 90 2.39 -50.62 8.59
N ASP A 91 3.09 -49.56 8.31
CA ASP A 91 3.99 -48.88 9.21
C ASP A 91 3.33 -47.58 9.73
N PHE A 92 3.23 -47.46 11.02
CA PHE A 92 2.63 -46.32 11.73
C PHE A 92 3.74 -45.49 12.37
N PRO A 93 4.10 -44.33 11.77
CA PRO A 93 5.07 -43.42 12.37
C PRO A 93 4.44 -42.69 13.56
N ILE A 94 5.05 -42.78 14.73
CA ILE A 94 4.64 -42.13 15.97
C ILE A 94 5.65 -41.02 16.27
N GLU A 95 5.22 -39.77 16.12
CA GLU A 95 6.06 -38.63 16.41
C GLU A 95 6.29 -38.46 17.91
N LEU A 96 7.54 -38.50 18.34
CA LEU A 96 7.97 -38.27 19.72
C LEU A 96 8.53 -36.84 19.87
N GLY A 97 8.85 -36.45 21.11
CA GLY A 97 9.47 -35.17 21.41
C GLY A 97 8.60 -33.92 21.18
N GLY A 98 7.27 -34.11 21.09
CA GLY A 98 6.34 -32.98 20.93
C GLY A 98 6.38 -32.29 19.54
N LYS A 99 6.93 -32.94 18.50
CA LYS A 99 7.09 -32.38 17.14
C LYS A 99 5.83 -31.78 16.59
N ARG A 100 4.69 -32.52 16.72
CA ARG A 100 3.40 -32.01 16.24
C ARG A 100 2.98 -30.73 16.97
N ALA A 101 3.12 -30.70 18.31
CA ALA A 101 2.79 -29.52 19.10
C ALA A 101 3.66 -28.32 18.74
N ALA A 102 4.97 -28.55 18.56
CA ALA A 102 5.90 -27.51 18.12
C ALA A 102 5.56 -26.97 16.72
N ARG A 103 5.23 -27.85 15.75
CA ARG A 103 4.78 -27.43 14.41
C ARG A 103 3.50 -26.62 14.46
N VAL A 104 2.50 -27.05 15.23
CA VAL A 104 1.24 -26.30 15.39
C VAL A 104 1.50 -24.94 16.01
N SER A 105 2.30 -24.87 17.08
CA SER A 105 2.68 -23.60 17.72
C SER A 105 3.36 -22.66 16.72
N ALA A 106 4.32 -23.14 15.94
CA ALA A 106 5.01 -22.31 14.94
C ALA A 106 4.06 -21.82 13.83
N ALA A 107 3.13 -22.69 13.38
CA ALA A 107 2.12 -22.32 12.38
C ALA A 107 1.10 -21.32 12.94
N ASP A 108 0.68 -21.44 14.20
CA ASP A 108 -0.18 -20.47 14.86
C ASP A 108 0.50 -19.08 14.95
N ARG A 109 1.80 -19.03 15.29
CA ARG A 109 2.56 -17.76 15.29
C ARG A 109 2.69 -17.16 13.89
N ALA A 110 2.83 -18.00 12.84
CA ALA A 110 2.82 -17.52 11.46
C ALA A 110 1.47 -16.90 11.07
N ARG A 111 0.35 -17.53 11.50
CA ARG A 111 -1.00 -16.97 11.30
C ARG A 111 -1.19 -15.66 12.05
N GLU A 112 -0.76 -15.55 13.30
CA GLU A 112 -0.79 -14.30 14.07
C GLU A 112 0.00 -13.20 13.36
N LEU A 113 1.16 -13.53 12.79
CA LEU A 113 1.97 -12.59 12.01
C LEU A 113 1.19 -12.09 10.78
N ALA A 114 0.60 -12.99 10.00
CA ALA A 114 -0.20 -12.61 8.84
C ALA A 114 -1.40 -11.73 9.21
N GLN A 115 -2.05 -11.97 10.36
CA GLN A 115 -3.13 -11.12 10.88
C GLN A 115 -2.64 -9.72 11.27
N ALA A 116 -1.47 -9.62 11.90
CA ALA A 116 -0.84 -8.34 12.24
C ALA A 116 -0.44 -7.58 10.98
N GLU A 117 0.09 -8.25 9.96
CA GLU A 117 0.42 -7.66 8.67
C GLU A 117 -0.83 -7.17 7.93
N LEU A 118 -1.94 -7.91 7.94
CA LEU A 118 -3.21 -7.45 7.40
C LEU A 118 -3.68 -6.15 8.09
N SER A 119 -3.55 -6.07 9.40
CA SER A 119 -3.89 -4.86 10.16
C SER A 119 -3.00 -3.68 9.79
N ASN A 120 -1.71 -3.93 9.59
CA ASN A 120 -0.73 -2.94 9.15
C ASN A 120 -1.03 -2.44 7.71
N VAL A 121 -1.37 -3.36 6.79
CA VAL A 121 -1.78 -3.01 5.41
C VAL A 121 -3.02 -2.12 5.43
N ARG A 122 -4.03 -2.42 6.26
CA ARG A 122 -5.24 -1.61 6.39
C ARG A 122 -4.95 -0.21 6.94
N ALA A 123 -4.11 -0.11 7.97
CA ALA A 123 -3.69 1.18 8.53
C ALA A 123 -2.88 2.01 7.51
N GLY A 124 -1.94 1.36 6.82
CA GLY A 124 -1.18 1.98 5.74
C GLY A 124 -2.08 2.50 4.62
N LEU A 125 -3.03 1.69 4.15
CA LEU A 125 -3.98 2.10 3.11
C LEU A 125 -4.81 3.32 3.52
N ARG A 126 -5.32 3.36 4.78
CA ARG A 126 -6.05 4.55 5.27
C ARG A 126 -5.19 5.81 5.19
N ALA A 127 -3.95 5.73 5.65
CA ALA A 127 -3.01 6.84 5.59
C ALA A 127 -2.70 7.26 4.14
N ASP A 128 -2.53 6.29 3.24
CA ASP A 128 -2.26 6.56 1.82
C ASP A 128 -3.47 7.22 1.14
N VAL A 129 -4.70 6.82 1.47
CA VAL A 129 -5.94 7.47 0.98
C VAL A 129 -6.02 8.91 1.47
N VAL A 130 -5.80 9.17 2.77
CA VAL A 130 -5.81 10.53 3.31
C VAL A 130 -4.78 11.40 2.61
N ARG A 131 -3.55 10.91 2.47
CA ARG A 131 -2.47 11.64 1.77
C ARG A 131 -2.82 11.93 0.32
N ALA A 132 -3.29 10.95 -0.44
CA ALA A 132 -3.64 11.11 -1.85
C ALA A 132 -4.84 12.03 -2.02
N PHE A 133 -5.84 11.94 -1.16
CA PHE A 133 -7.03 12.79 -1.17
C PHE A 133 -6.66 14.28 -0.96
N PHE A 134 -5.85 14.57 0.06
CA PHE A 134 -5.33 15.93 0.27
C PHE A 134 -4.40 16.37 -0.86
N GLY A 135 -3.68 15.44 -1.50
CA GLY A 135 -2.91 15.73 -2.73
C GLY A 135 -3.81 16.23 -3.86
N VAL A 136 -4.98 15.62 -4.07
CA VAL A 136 -5.96 16.09 -5.06
C VAL A 136 -6.53 17.46 -4.68
N LEU A 137 -6.88 17.69 -3.40
CA LEU A 137 -7.36 19.00 -2.92
C LEU A 137 -6.34 20.12 -3.21
N VAL A 138 -5.07 19.89 -2.87
CA VAL A 138 -3.99 20.85 -3.13
C VAL A 138 -3.83 21.10 -4.63
N ALA A 139 -3.89 20.06 -5.45
CA ALA A 139 -3.79 20.20 -6.91
C ALA A 139 -4.98 20.97 -7.51
N GLN A 140 -6.20 20.78 -6.99
CA GLN A 140 -7.38 21.56 -7.38
C GLN A 140 -7.20 23.06 -7.08
N GLU A 141 -6.74 23.39 -5.88
CA GLU A 141 -6.48 24.77 -5.48
C GLU A 141 -5.33 25.39 -6.31
N ARG A 142 -4.32 24.58 -6.66
CA ARG A 142 -3.23 25.03 -7.52
C ARG A 142 -3.71 25.38 -8.93
N VAL A 143 -4.59 24.56 -9.51
CA VAL A 143 -5.22 24.88 -10.82
C VAL A 143 -6.02 26.19 -10.74
N ALA A 144 -6.83 26.37 -9.69
CA ALA A 144 -7.58 27.59 -9.49
C ALA A 144 -6.66 28.82 -9.34
N LEU A 145 -5.58 28.69 -8.58
CA LEU A 145 -4.58 29.76 -8.39
C LEU A 145 -3.89 30.13 -9.70
N THR A 146 -3.40 29.13 -10.45
CA THR A 146 -2.67 29.38 -11.71
C THR A 146 -3.60 29.92 -12.81
N ALA A 147 -4.86 29.45 -12.88
CA ALA A 147 -5.86 29.98 -13.81
C ALA A 147 -6.16 31.46 -13.54
N ASN A 148 -6.34 31.84 -12.27
CA ASN A 148 -6.52 33.23 -11.87
C ASN A 148 -5.28 34.08 -12.20
N SER A 149 -4.07 33.53 -12.04
CA SER A 149 -2.82 34.18 -12.39
C SER A 149 -2.71 34.44 -13.90
N ALA A 150 -3.04 33.42 -14.71
CA ALA A 150 -3.00 33.54 -16.18
C ALA A 150 -4.00 34.57 -16.71
N ASP A 151 -5.22 34.62 -16.15
CA ASP A 151 -6.22 35.65 -16.51
C ASP A 151 -5.74 37.05 -16.13
N LEU A 152 -5.11 37.20 -14.97
CA LEU A 152 -4.55 38.50 -14.54
C LEU A 152 -3.37 38.92 -15.43
N ALA A 153 -2.47 37.99 -15.79
CA ALA A 153 -1.35 38.27 -16.71
C ALA A 153 -1.84 38.64 -18.12
N ALA A 154 -2.89 37.99 -18.61
CA ALA A 154 -3.51 38.32 -19.90
C ALA A 154 -4.08 39.74 -19.91
N ARG A 155 -4.86 40.10 -18.88
CA ARG A 155 -5.38 41.49 -18.73
C ARG A 155 -4.26 42.52 -18.62
N GLY A 156 -3.18 42.17 -17.90
CA GLY A 156 -1.98 43.03 -17.82
C GLY A 156 -1.32 43.25 -19.17
N ALA A 157 -1.10 42.20 -19.95
CA ALA A 157 -0.51 42.27 -21.28
C ALA A 157 -1.36 43.14 -22.25
N ASP A 158 -2.70 42.95 -22.22
CA ASP A 158 -3.63 43.77 -23.02
C ASP A 158 -3.59 45.25 -22.64
N ALA A 159 -3.55 45.56 -21.34
CA ALA A 159 -3.49 46.92 -20.85
C ALA A 159 -2.18 47.62 -21.27
N ILE A 160 -1.05 46.93 -21.19
CA ILE A 160 0.25 47.41 -21.62
C ILE A 160 0.28 47.61 -23.15
N GLY A 161 -0.22 46.64 -23.94
CA GLY A 161 -0.29 46.80 -25.41
C GLY A 161 -1.06 48.05 -25.84
N LYS A 162 -2.19 48.37 -25.19
CA LYS A 162 -2.95 49.61 -25.43
C LYS A 162 -2.13 50.87 -25.08
N ARG A 163 -1.34 50.83 -23.98
CA ARG A 163 -0.47 51.97 -23.61
C ARG A 163 0.73 52.15 -24.54
N VAL A 164 1.29 51.06 -25.04
CA VAL A 164 2.37 51.11 -26.07
C VAL A 164 1.82 51.71 -27.37
N ALA A 165 0.64 51.26 -27.82
CA ALA A 165 -0.01 51.82 -29.01
C ALA A 165 -0.30 53.31 -28.87
N ALA A 166 -0.55 53.80 -27.65
CA ALA A 166 -0.74 55.21 -27.32
C ALA A 166 0.59 55.98 -27.06
N GLY A 167 1.77 55.35 -27.23
CA GLY A 167 3.08 55.94 -27.02
C GLY A 167 3.41 56.28 -25.56
N LYS A 168 2.70 55.67 -24.58
CA LYS A 168 2.83 56.01 -23.15
C LYS A 168 3.82 55.12 -22.38
N VAL A 169 4.19 53.95 -22.92
CA VAL A 169 5.16 53.00 -22.34
C VAL A 169 6.01 52.37 -23.46
N SER A 170 7.12 51.75 -23.07
CA SER A 170 8.09 51.16 -24.01
C SER A 170 7.55 49.87 -24.65
N PRO A 171 7.84 49.59 -25.94
CA PRO A 171 7.58 48.29 -26.56
C PRO A 171 8.23 47.10 -25.82
N VAL A 172 9.33 47.34 -25.11
CA VAL A 172 9.98 46.34 -24.26
C VAL A 172 9.05 45.87 -23.13
N ASP A 173 8.24 46.78 -22.57
CA ASP A 173 7.29 46.44 -21.50
C ASP A 173 6.16 45.54 -22.02
N GLU A 174 5.71 45.74 -23.27
CA GLU A 174 4.76 44.85 -23.92
C GLU A 174 5.36 43.44 -24.10
N THR A 175 6.60 43.37 -24.59
CA THR A 175 7.29 42.09 -24.75
C THR A 175 7.40 41.32 -23.42
N ARG A 176 7.76 42.02 -22.33
CA ARG A 176 7.82 41.44 -20.98
C ARG A 176 6.46 40.95 -20.51
N ALA A 177 5.40 41.76 -20.68
CA ALA A 177 4.04 41.38 -20.30
C ALA A 177 3.55 40.13 -21.06
N ARG A 178 3.89 40.01 -22.36
CA ARG A 178 3.57 38.83 -23.17
C ARG A 178 4.34 37.58 -22.72
N VAL A 179 5.61 37.71 -22.32
CA VAL A 179 6.40 36.61 -21.75
C VAL A 179 5.79 36.18 -20.43
N ASP A 180 5.41 37.10 -19.55
CA ASP A 180 4.76 36.76 -18.28
C ASP A 180 3.40 36.06 -18.50
N GLN A 181 2.60 36.52 -19.47
CA GLN A 181 1.37 35.86 -19.86
C GLN A 181 1.62 34.42 -20.36
N ALA A 182 2.62 34.21 -21.22
CA ALA A 182 2.95 32.88 -21.72
C ALA A 182 3.42 31.94 -20.59
N ASN A 183 4.26 32.45 -19.68
CA ASN A 183 4.69 31.65 -18.49
C ASN A 183 3.50 31.27 -17.60
N ALA A 184 2.59 32.20 -17.32
CA ALA A 184 1.40 31.91 -16.52
C ALA A 184 0.47 30.88 -17.21
N GLN A 185 0.39 30.86 -18.54
CA GLN A 185 -0.34 29.83 -19.28
C GLN A 185 0.33 28.45 -19.17
N LEU A 186 1.67 28.38 -19.20
CA LEU A 186 2.41 27.15 -18.99
C LEU A 186 2.16 26.59 -17.58
N GLU A 187 2.14 27.44 -16.55
CA GLU A 187 1.83 27.04 -15.19
C GLU A 187 0.41 26.40 -15.06
N VAL A 188 -0.59 26.88 -15.83
CA VAL A 188 -1.92 26.27 -15.86
C VAL A 188 -1.87 24.87 -16.46
N VAL A 189 -1.11 24.66 -17.54
CA VAL A 189 -0.94 23.35 -18.17
C VAL A 189 -0.29 22.36 -17.18
N GLU A 190 0.78 22.79 -16.52
CA GLU A 190 1.48 21.97 -15.51
C GLU A 190 0.57 21.62 -14.32
N ALA A 191 -0.15 22.60 -13.77
CA ALA A 191 -1.07 22.37 -12.66
C ALA A 191 -2.23 21.43 -13.04
N THR A 192 -2.73 21.52 -14.28
CA THR A 192 -3.77 20.64 -14.79
C THR A 192 -3.27 19.21 -14.93
N ALA A 193 -2.05 19.01 -15.43
CA ALA A 193 -1.42 17.69 -15.53
C ALA A 193 -1.15 17.09 -14.13
N GLU A 194 -0.70 17.90 -13.17
CA GLU A 194 -0.53 17.49 -11.78
C GLU A 194 -1.84 17.03 -11.13
N LEU A 195 -2.93 17.77 -11.34
CA LEU A 195 -4.26 17.38 -10.86
C LEU A 195 -4.72 16.04 -11.45
N GLN A 196 -4.50 15.82 -12.75
CA GLN A 196 -4.82 14.54 -13.38
C GLN A 196 -4.01 13.39 -12.77
N SER A 197 -2.70 13.60 -12.56
CA SER A 197 -1.83 12.61 -11.91
C SER A 197 -2.24 12.33 -10.47
N ALA A 198 -2.63 13.36 -9.71
CA ALA A 198 -3.10 13.19 -8.34
C ALA A 198 -4.41 12.40 -8.27
N ARG A 199 -5.35 12.63 -9.20
CA ARG A 199 -6.59 11.85 -9.30
C ARG A 199 -6.31 10.38 -9.62
N GLN A 200 -5.41 10.10 -10.56
CA GLN A 200 -4.99 8.73 -10.90
C GLN A 200 -4.33 8.03 -9.71
N ALA A 201 -3.45 8.73 -8.99
CA ALA A 201 -2.81 8.18 -7.80
C ALA A 201 -3.81 7.85 -6.69
N LEU A 202 -4.85 8.65 -6.50
CA LEU A 202 -5.92 8.36 -5.54
C LEU A 202 -6.75 7.15 -5.99
N ALA A 203 -7.19 7.10 -7.26
CA ALA A 203 -7.99 6.00 -7.81
C ALA A 203 -7.25 4.66 -7.78
N ALA A 204 -5.94 4.66 -8.01
CA ALA A 204 -5.11 3.47 -7.97
C ALA A 204 -5.14 2.73 -6.61
N LEU A 205 -5.44 3.42 -5.50
CA LEU A 205 -5.51 2.80 -4.17
C LEU A 205 -6.65 1.78 -4.02
N TRP A 206 -7.67 1.89 -4.84
CA TRP A 206 -8.75 0.89 -4.92
C TRP A 206 -8.79 0.13 -6.25
N GLY A 207 -7.71 0.24 -7.04
CA GLY A 207 -7.51 -0.58 -8.25
C GLY A 207 -8.12 -0.01 -9.53
N ASP A 208 -8.59 1.24 -9.53
CA ASP A 208 -9.07 1.90 -10.73
C ASP A 208 -7.92 2.60 -11.45
N SER A 209 -7.71 2.28 -12.71
CA SER A 209 -6.71 2.96 -13.58
C SER A 209 -7.22 4.32 -14.08
N GLU A 210 -8.54 4.50 -14.16
CA GLU A 210 -9.20 5.73 -14.60
C GLU A 210 -10.10 6.28 -13.50
N PRO A 211 -9.84 7.52 -13.00
CA PRO A 211 -10.67 8.12 -11.97
C PRO A 211 -12.12 8.31 -12.43
N GLN A 212 -13.07 7.75 -11.68
CA GLN A 212 -14.52 7.93 -11.96
C GLN A 212 -15.10 9.20 -11.29
N PHE A 213 -14.26 10.03 -10.68
CA PHE A 213 -14.63 11.29 -10.04
C PHE A 213 -13.94 12.48 -10.72
N SER A 214 -14.63 13.62 -10.74
CA SER A 214 -14.13 14.85 -11.34
C SER A 214 -13.42 15.76 -10.34
N ALA A 215 -13.82 15.71 -9.07
CA ALA A 215 -13.30 16.53 -8.00
C ALA A 215 -13.41 15.81 -6.65
N VAL A 216 -12.61 16.27 -5.69
CA VAL A 216 -12.79 15.90 -4.28
C VAL A 216 -13.27 17.11 -3.50
N GLN A 217 -14.04 16.86 -2.42
CA GLN A 217 -14.56 17.89 -1.54
C GLN A 217 -14.02 17.72 -0.13
N GLY A 218 -13.39 18.77 0.37
CA GLY A 218 -12.82 18.81 1.72
C GLY A 218 -12.35 20.21 2.07
N ASP A 219 -12.00 20.39 3.35
CA ASP A 219 -11.39 21.64 3.82
C ASP A 219 -9.87 21.52 3.82
N ILE A 220 -9.24 22.19 2.85
CA ILE A 220 -7.78 22.22 2.74
C ILE A 220 -7.11 23.01 3.88
N GLU A 221 -7.83 23.97 4.48
CA GLU A 221 -7.31 24.80 5.57
C GLU A 221 -7.34 24.10 6.92
N LEU A 222 -7.97 22.93 7.01
CA LEU A 222 -7.99 22.11 8.21
C LEU A 222 -6.57 21.60 8.51
N MET A 223 -5.92 22.23 9.46
CA MET A 223 -4.59 21.82 9.93
C MET A 223 -4.72 20.78 11.06
N PRO A 224 -4.39 19.52 10.80
CA PRO A 224 -4.52 18.49 11.83
C PRO A 224 -3.57 18.78 13.00
N ALA A 225 -4.11 18.73 14.22
CA ALA A 225 -3.32 18.80 15.45
C ALA A 225 -3.03 17.38 15.95
N ARG A 226 -1.81 17.18 16.47
CA ARG A 226 -1.42 15.94 17.16
C ARG A 226 -0.78 16.30 18.49
N ALA A 227 -0.84 15.35 19.43
CA ALA A 227 -0.16 15.49 20.71
C ALA A 227 1.36 15.66 20.53
N PRO A 228 2.08 16.21 21.51
CA PRO A 228 3.54 16.32 21.46
C PRO A 228 4.21 14.95 21.32
N ALA A 229 5.38 14.91 20.64
CA ALA A 229 6.12 13.67 20.40
C ALA A 229 6.36 12.79 21.64
N PRO A 230 6.66 13.34 22.84
CA PRO A 230 6.83 12.52 24.05
C PRO A 230 5.56 11.79 24.51
N GLU A 231 4.38 12.34 24.23
CA GLU A 231 3.11 11.68 24.54
C GLU A 231 2.80 10.58 23.52
N LEU A 232 2.99 10.88 22.23
CA LEU A 232 2.81 9.92 21.13
C LEU A 232 3.80 8.75 21.21
N ALA A 233 5.02 8.98 21.74
CA ALA A 233 6.01 7.93 21.93
C ALA A 233 5.53 6.81 22.87
N LYS A 234 4.64 7.12 23.83
CA LYS A 234 4.04 6.11 24.72
C LYS A 234 3.09 5.16 23.99
N GLU A 235 2.56 5.58 22.85
CA GLU A 235 1.64 4.78 22.04
C GLU A 235 2.38 3.83 21.07
N LEU A 236 3.71 4.03 20.88
CA LEU A 236 4.52 3.20 19.98
C LEU A 236 4.54 1.72 20.37
N ASP A 237 4.38 1.39 21.67
CA ASP A 237 4.31 -0.01 22.11
C ASP A 237 3.14 -0.79 21.51
N ALA A 238 2.06 -0.09 21.15
CA ALA A 238 0.90 -0.63 20.45
C ALA A 238 0.94 -0.42 18.93
N ALA A 239 1.99 0.22 18.41
CA ALA A 239 2.11 0.51 16.98
C ALA A 239 2.17 -0.78 16.15
N PRO A 240 1.45 -0.85 15.01
CA PRO A 240 1.38 -2.05 14.20
C PRO A 240 2.75 -2.59 13.78
N GLY A 241 3.69 -1.70 13.42
CA GLY A 241 5.04 -2.09 13.04
C GLY A 241 5.83 -2.75 14.18
N LEU A 242 5.66 -2.30 15.42
CA LEU A 242 6.32 -2.90 16.58
C LEU A 242 5.67 -4.22 16.99
N LEU A 243 4.32 -4.28 16.92
CA LEU A 243 3.58 -5.52 17.16
C LEU A 243 3.97 -6.62 16.18
N THR A 244 4.06 -6.31 14.89
CA THR A 244 4.52 -7.24 13.84
C THR A 244 5.91 -7.78 14.16
N SER A 245 6.87 -6.91 14.50
CA SER A 245 8.23 -7.34 14.87
C SER A 245 8.26 -8.21 16.13
N ARG A 246 7.41 -7.93 17.12
CA ARG A 246 7.29 -8.74 18.35
C ARG A 246 6.72 -10.14 18.04
N ILE A 247 5.70 -10.21 17.18
CA ILE A 247 5.10 -11.49 16.76
C ILE A 247 6.11 -12.29 15.93
N GLU A 248 6.90 -11.64 15.05
CA GLU A 248 7.97 -12.31 14.30
C GLU A 248 9.03 -12.90 15.24
N MET A 249 9.47 -12.17 16.26
CA MET A 249 10.37 -12.70 17.28
C MET A 249 9.78 -13.94 17.96
N ASN A 250 8.50 -13.90 18.34
CA ASN A 250 7.82 -15.06 18.94
C ASN A 250 7.73 -16.24 17.97
N ARG A 251 7.49 -16.00 16.69
CA ARG A 251 7.49 -17.01 15.63
C ARG A 251 8.88 -17.67 15.51
N ARG A 252 9.96 -16.89 15.53
CA ARG A 252 11.33 -17.42 15.50
C ARG A 252 11.65 -18.29 16.71
N ASN A 253 11.19 -17.89 17.90
CA ASN A 253 11.32 -18.73 19.09
C ASN A 253 10.56 -20.07 18.95
N ALA A 254 9.33 -20.04 18.42
CA ALA A 254 8.58 -21.28 18.17
C ALA A 254 9.28 -22.19 17.13
N LEU A 255 9.98 -21.62 16.15
CA LEU A 255 10.79 -22.40 15.20
C LEU A 255 12.03 -23.02 15.85
N VAL A 256 12.60 -22.42 16.91
CA VAL A 256 13.64 -23.07 17.71
C VAL A 256 13.12 -24.34 18.35
N ASP A 257 11.89 -24.29 18.89
CA ASP A 257 11.26 -25.47 19.51
C ASP A 257 10.95 -26.56 18.48
N VAL A 258 10.57 -26.18 17.24
CA VAL A 258 10.45 -27.13 16.13
C VAL A 258 11.78 -27.84 15.88
N GLU A 259 12.88 -27.10 15.76
CA GLU A 259 14.21 -27.73 15.50
C GLU A 259 14.69 -28.56 16.67
N ARG A 260 14.47 -28.14 17.93
CA ARG A 260 14.76 -28.95 19.11
C ARG A 260 14.00 -30.24 19.12
N SER A 261 12.71 -30.21 18.77
CA SER A 261 11.85 -31.40 18.78
C SER A 261 12.32 -32.46 17.77
N LYS A 262 12.92 -32.05 16.65
CA LYS A 262 13.50 -32.96 15.65
C LYS A 262 14.71 -33.75 16.15
N GLY A 263 15.39 -33.28 17.18
CA GLY A 263 16.46 -34.01 17.82
C GLY A 263 15.99 -35.33 18.52
N MET A 264 14.70 -35.43 18.84
CA MET A 264 14.10 -36.69 19.34
C MET A 264 13.72 -37.57 18.14
N PRO A 265 14.14 -38.84 18.08
CA PRO A 265 13.77 -39.75 17.01
C PRO A 265 12.28 -40.14 17.07
N ASP A 266 11.69 -40.44 15.92
CA ASP A 266 10.34 -40.97 15.82
C ASP A 266 10.36 -42.49 16.01
N LEU A 267 9.26 -43.05 16.53
CA LEU A 267 9.04 -44.47 16.67
C LEU A 267 8.16 -44.94 15.50
N THR A 268 8.57 -46.02 14.81
CA THR A 268 7.70 -46.64 13.82
C THR A 268 7.25 -48.00 14.34
N VAL A 269 5.93 -48.22 14.39
CA VAL A 269 5.32 -49.50 14.72
C VAL A 269 4.80 -50.10 13.42
N SER A 270 5.28 -51.28 13.08
CA SER A 270 4.85 -52.02 11.86
C SER A 270 4.06 -53.26 12.24
N VAL A 271 2.95 -53.46 11.53
CA VAL A 271 2.11 -54.66 11.63
C VAL A 271 1.90 -55.25 10.25
N GLY A 272 2.04 -56.54 10.08
CA GLY A 272 1.87 -57.18 8.79
C GLY A 272 1.89 -58.69 8.78
N ALA A 273 2.05 -59.25 7.61
CA ALA A 273 2.12 -60.70 7.39
C ALA A 273 3.26 -61.04 6.43
N LYS A 274 3.93 -62.14 6.71
CA LYS A 274 4.96 -62.76 5.89
C LYS A 274 4.49 -64.14 5.42
N ARG A 275 4.39 -64.33 4.12
CA ARG A 275 4.14 -65.67 3.50
C ARG A 275 5.46 -66.26 3.10
N ASP A 276 5.79 -67.37 3.70
CA ASP A 276 6.96 -68.18 3.42
C ASP A 276 6.53 -69.42 2.64
N ASN A 277 6.96 -69.58 1.39
CA ASN A 277 6.58 -70.71 0.56
C ASN A 277 7.37 -71.98 0.90
N GLU A 278 8.60 -71.87 1.39
CA GLU A 278 9.41 -72.99 1.82
C GLU A 278 8.81 -73.66 3.05
N LEU A 279 8.38 -72.86 4.02
CA LEU A 279 7.69 -73.33 5.23
C LEU A 279 6.19 -73.60 5.01
N GLY A 280 5.63 -73.18 3.90
CA GLY A 280 4.23 -73.36 3.54
C GLY A 280 3.23 -72.60 4.41
N ARG A 281 3.68 -71.62 5.21
CA ARG A 281 2.85 -70.92 6.20
C ARG A 281 2.91 -69.41 6.13
N THR A 282 1.86 -68.76 6.63
CA THR A 282 1.80 -67.33 6.84
C THR A 282 2.06 -67.00 8.30
N GLN A 283 2.90 -66.03 8.56
CA GLN A 283 3.29 -65.55 9.90
C GLN A 283 2.87 -64.11 10.07
N ALA A 284 2.35 -63.75 11.26
CA ALA A 284 2.14 -62.36 11.63
C ALA A 284 3.49 -61.71 12.01
N ILE A 285 3.65 -60.43 11.59
CA ILE A 285 4.80 -59.63 11.94
C ILE A 285 4.34 -58.43 12.75
N VAL A 286 5.00 -58.19 13.88
CA VAL A 286 4.93 -56.95 14.63
C VAL A 286 6.37 -56.52 14.85
N SER A 287 6.70 -55.29 14.43
CA SER A 287 8.04 -54.73 14.65
C SER A 287 7.99 -53.32 15.14
N VAL A 288 9.02 -52.92 15.82
CA VAL A 288 9.23 -51.53 16.30
C VAL A 288 10.63 -51.11 15.86
N SER A 289 10.70 -49.97 15.19
CA SER A 289 11.97 -49.37 14.75
C SER A 289 12.09 -47.94 15.21
N MET A 290 13.30 -47.53 15.55
CA MET A 290 13.62 -46.18 15.96
C MET A 290 15.07 -45.86 15.51
N PRO A 291 15.33 -44.75 14.80
CA PRO A 291 16.67 -44.35 14.51
C PRO A 291 17.41 -43.92 15.80
N LEU A 292 18.68 -44.27 15.90
CA LEU A 292 19.53 -43.93 17.05
C LEU A 292 20.37 -42.66 16.72
N PRO A 293 20.12 -41.54 17.38
CA PRO A 293 20.75 -40.23 17.02
C PRO A 293 22.15 -40.09 17.64
N PHE A 294 23.11 -40.92 17.23
CA PHE A 294 24.48 -40.85 17.76
C PHE A 294 25.25 -39.66 17.18
N PHE A 295 25.13 -39.38 15.89
CA PHE A 295 25.88 -38.36 15.20
C PHE A 295 25.08 -37.11 14.93
N ASP A 296 23.86 -37.26 14.43
CA ASP A 296 22.94 -36.19 14.14
C ASP A 296 21.79 -36.14 15.16
N ARG A 297 21.78 -35.07 15.95
CA ARG A 297 20.73 -34.70 16.92
C ARG A 297 20.05 -33.39 16.55
N ASN A 298 20.15 -33.02 15.29
CA ASN A 298 19.67 -31.73 14.78
C ASN A 298 20.35 -30.50 15.44
N GLN A 299 21.58 -30.67 15.96
CA GLN A 299 22.29 -29.64 16.71
C GLN A 299 22.62 -28.42 15.85
N GLY A 300 22.98 -28.62 14.58
CA GLY A 300 23.28 -27.53 13.65
C GLY A 300 22.08 -26.66 13.33
N ALA A 301 20.93 -27.28 12.97
CA ALA A 301 19.69 -26.56 12.68
C ALA A 301 19.12 -25.89 13.93
N THR A 302 19.25 -26.51 15.11
CA THR A 302 18.85 -25.89 16.38
C THR A 302 19.69 -24.65 16.68
N TYR A 303 21.00 -24.72 16.46
CA TYR A 303 21.90 -23.57 16.62
C TYR A 303 21.56 -22.45 15.63
N GLU A 304 21.34 -22.79 14.36
CA GLU A 304 20.91 -21.84 13.33
C GLU A 304 19.58 -21.14 13.70
N ALA A 305 18.56 -21.91 14.10
CA ALA A 305 17.28 -21.37 14.53
C ALA A 305 17.43 -20.45 15.74
N SER A 306 18.26 -20.80 16.71
CA SER A 306 18.56 -19.98 17.89
C SER A 306 19.18 -18.63 17.48
N LYS A 307 20.15 -18.64 16.55
CA LYS A 307 20.76 -17.39 16.07
C LYS A 307 19.79 -16.53 15.27
N ARG A 308 18.86 -17.14 14.52
CA ARG A 308 17.78 -16.41 13.85
C ARG A 308 16.80 -15.80 14.86
N ALA A 309 16.54 -16.44 15.98
CA ALA A 309 15.69 -15.90 17.05
C ALA A 309 16.38 -14.72 17.77
N GLU A 310 17.68 -14.83 18.06
CA GLU A 310 18.49 -13.72 18.59
C GLU A 310 18.48 -12.52 17.63
N LYS A 311 18.69 -12.76 16.33
CA LYS A 311 18.59 -11.73 15.30
C LYS A 311 17.22 -11.05 15.29
N ALA A 312 16.12 -11.80 15.43
CA ALA A 312 14.78 -11.21 15.47
C ALA A 312 14.55 -10.34 16.72
N SER A 313 15.21 -10.65 17.84
CA SER A 313 15.24 -9.78 19.02
C SER A 313 15.96 -8.45 18.74
N ASP A 314 17.10 -8.51 18.04
CA ASP A 314 17.83 -7.30 17.64
C ASP A 314 17.03 -6.47 16.62
N ASP A 315 16.38 -7.13 15.65
CA ASP A 315 15.49 -6.50 14.68
C ASP A 315 14.30 -5.78 15.36
N LEU A 316 13.76 -6.33 16.46
CA LEU A 316 12.71 -5.69 17.26
C LEU A 316 13.23 -4.39 17.90
N GLN A 317 14.43 -4.41 18.49
CA GLN A 317 15.04 -3.21 19.08
C GLN A 317 15.33 -2.15 18.00
N LEU A 318 15.86 -2.57 16.87
CA LEU A 318 16.11 -1.69 15.73
C LEU A 318 14.79 -1.05 15.22
N THR A 319 13.73 -1.83 15.13
CA THR A 319 12.40 -1.33 14.72
C THR A 319 11.87 -0.29 15.71
N HIS A 320 12.03 -0.53 17.01
CA HIS A 320 11.62 0.44 18.04
C HIS A 320 12.37 1.78 17.90
N ILE A 321 13.70 1.73 17.74
CA ILE A 321 14.53 2.94 17.55
C ILE A 321 14.13 3.68 16.26
N ARG A 322 13.91 2.93 15.16
CA ARG A 322 13.50 3.49 13.87
C ARG A 322 12.16 4.20 13.99
N LEU A 323 11.14 3.55 14.56
CA LEU A 323 9.80 4.12 14.71
C LEU A 323 9.82 5.38 15.60
N LEU A 324 10.61 5.37 16.68
CA LEU A 324 10.78 6.55 17.54
C LEU A 324 11.41 7.71 16.77
N THR A 325 12.42 7.44 15.96
CA THR A 325 13.09 8.45 15.13
C THR A 325 12.14 9.02 14.07
N GLU A 326 11.41 8.15 13.37
CA GLU A 326 10.40 8.54 12.36
C GLU A 326 9.29 9.39 13.00
N LEU A 327 8.82 9.02 14.19
CA LEU A 327 7.81 9.80 14.94
C LEU A 327 8.32 11.19 15.33
N GLN A 328 9.55 11.29 15.82
CA GLN A 328 10.16 12.57 16.16
C GLN A 328 10.32 13.47 14.93
N GLN A 329 10.76 12.89 13.81
CA GLN A 329 10.90 13.60 12.54
C GLN A 329 9.55 14.10 12.03
N ALA A 330 8.52 13.24 11.98
CA ALA A 330 7.18 13.60 11.52
C ALA A 330 6.55 14.68 12.44
N SER A 331 6.74 14.57 13.75
CA SER A 331 6.24 15.58 14.72
C SER A 331 6.92 16.93 14.53
N SER A 332 8.23 16.95 14.28
CA SER A 332 8.98 18.17 13.98
C SER A 332 8.50 18.80 12.66
N GLN A 333 8.34 17.99 11.60
CA GLN A 333 7.82 18.44 10.30
C GLN A 333 6.41 19.03 10.44
N LEU A 334 5.53 18.39 11.22
CA LEU A 334 4.18 18.90 11.50
C LEU A 334 4.22 20.26 12.18
N SER A 335 5.07 20.42 13.21
CA SER A 335 5.24 21.69 13.94
C SER A 335 5.71 22.81 13.00
N VAL A 336 6.74 22.56 12.20
CA VAL A 336 7.28 23.53 11.24
C VAL A 336 6.24 23.89 10.18
N ALA A 337 5.56 22.90 9.60
CA ALA A 337 4.55 23.11 8.56
C ALA A 337 3.36 23.94 9.08
N ARG A 338 2.86 23.65 10.28
CA ARG A 338 1.78 24.42 10.93
C ARG A 338 2.19 25.85 11.25
N THR A 339 3.38 26.06 11.81
CA THR A 339 3.90 27.41 12.08
C THR A 339 4.06 28.20 10.80
N SER A 340 4.59 27.56 9.74
CA SER A 340 4.75 28.18 8.42
C SER A 340 3.40 28.56 7.82
N ALA A 341 2.41 27.64 7.84
CA ALA A 341 1.07 27.91 7.32
C ALA A 341 0.39 29.06 8.07
N GLN A 342 0.52 29.07 9.41
CA GLN A 342 -0.05 30.14 10.23
C GLN A 342 0.60 31.50 9.97
N THR A 343 1.93 31.58 9.87
CA THR A 343 2.66 32.82 9.56
C THR A 343 2.31 33.32 8.16
N LEU A 344 2.23 32.41 7.19
CA LEU A 344 1.84 32.77 5.82
C LEU A 344 0.41 33.31 5.79
N LYS A 345 -0.55 32.65 6.48
CA LYS A 345 -1.95 33.06 6.52
C LYS A 345 -2.15 34.41 7.23
N SER A 346 -1.52 34.60 8.38
CA SER A 346 -1.78 35.78 9.25
C SER A 346 -0.96 37.01 8.89
N THR A 347 0.20 36.83 8.27
CA THR A 347 1.16 37.94 8.08
C THR A 347 1.54 38.12 6.60
N VAL A 348 2.05 37.05 5.95
CA VAL A 348 2.66 37.21 4.62
C VAL A 348 1.61 37.45 3.54
N LEU A 349 0.52 36.67 3.52
CA LEU A 349 -0.54 36.81 2.51
C LEU A 349 -1.25 38.17 2.57
N PRO A 350 -1.67 38.70 3.74
CA PRO A 350 -2.25 40.03 3.82
C PRO A 350 -1.27 41.13 3.37
N ALA A 351 -0.02 41.04 3.77
CA ALA A 351 1.01 42.02 3.36
C ALA A 351 1.28 42.01 1.85
N ALA A 352 1.41 40.81 1.25
CA ALA A 352 1.62 40.64 -0.17
C ALA A 352 0.40 41.12 -0.98
N GLN A 353 -0.84 40.88 -0.51
CA GLN A 353 -2.06 41.39 -1.11
C GLN A 353 -2.10 42.92 -1.07
N GLN A 354 -1.80 43.53 0.09
CA GLN A 354 -1.74 44.98 0.23
C GLN A 354 -0.69 45.64 -0.71
N ALA A 355 0.48 45.00 -0.83
CA ALA A 355 1.53 45.45 -1.72
C ALA A 355 1.09 45.44 -3.20
N TYR A 356 0.45 44.31 -3.61
CA TYR A 356 -0.09 44.18 -4.96
C TYR A 356 -1.18 45.23 -5.24
N ASP A 357 -2.15 45.43 -4.33
CA ASP A 357 -3.19 46.44 -4.48
C ASP A 357 -2.66 47.88 -4.52
N ALA A 358 -1.61 48.17 -3.75
CA ALA A 358 -0.96 49.46 -3.75
C ALA A 358 -0.18 49.70 -5.06
N ALA A 359 0.57 48.69 -5.55
CA ALA A 359 1.29 48.79 -6.81
C ALA A 359 0.33 48.98 -7.99
N THR A 360 -0.80 48.25 -8.02
CA THR A 360 -1.82 48.39 -9.06
C THR A 360 -2.45 49.80 -9.09
N ARG A 361 -2.88 50.31 -7.92
CA ARG A 361 -3.42 51.68 -7.81
C ARG A 361 -2.38 52.75 -8.17
N GLY A 362 -1.12 52.56 -7.76
CA GLY A 362 -0.03 53.46 -8.08
C GLY A 362 0.28 53.50 -9.57
N PHE A 363 0.22 52.36 -10.24
CA PHE A 363 0.38 52.28 -11.70
C PHE A 363 -0.78 52.92 -12.45
N GLU A 364 -2.02 52.72 -12.02
CA GLU A 364 -3.19 53.40 -12.60
C GLU A 364 -3.09 54.93 -12.48
N ALA A 365 -2.58 55.40 -11.33
CA ALA A 365 -2.32 56.83 -11.09
C ALA A 365 -1.04 57.39 -11.76
N GLY A 366 -0.29 56.54 -12.47
CA GLY A 366 0.95 56.92 -13.16
C GLY A 366 2.14 57.20 -12.22
N LYS A 367 2.07 56.72 -10.94
CA LYS A 367 3.11 56.94 -9.93
C LYS A 367 4.15 55.80 -9.88
N PHE A 368 3.77 54.60 -10.29
CA PHE A 368 4.62 53.41 -10.30
C PHE A 368 4.78 52.85 -11.73
N GLY A 369 5.88 52.16 -11.95
CA GLY A 369 6.13 51.42 -13.20
C GLY A 369 5.33 50.14 -13.29
N PHE A 370 5.20 49.58 -14.48
CA PHE A 370 4.55 48.28 -14.68
C PHE A 370 5.33 47.14 -13.99
N LEU A 371 6.66 47.25 -13.91
CA LEU A 371 7.51 46.28 -13.22
C LEU A 371 7.14 46.15 -11.74
N ASP A 372 6.81 47.26 -11.08
CA ASP A 372 6.43 47.24 -9.66
C ASP A 372 5.15 46.40 -9.43
N VAL A 373 4.19 46.45 -10.39
CA VAL A 373 2.97 45.64 -10.35
C VAL A 373 3.28 44.17 -10.56
N ILE A 374 4.13 43.84 -11.55
CA ILE A 374 4.53 42.43 -11.80
C ILE A 374 5.28 41.85 -10.61
N ASP A 375 6.21 42.59 -10.03
CA ASP A 375 6.98 42.10 -8.88
C ASP A 375 6.09 41.88 -7.64
N ALA A 376 5.15 42.78 -7.38
CA ALA A 376 4.16 42.62 -6.32
C ALA A 376 3.22 41.44 -6.59
N GLN A 377 2.77 41.27 -7.84
CA GLN A 377 1.97 40.11 -8.26
C GLN A 377 2.70 38.78 -8.05
N ARG A 378 3.95 38.68 -8.51
CA ARG A 378 4.80 37.50 -8.33
C ARG A 378 4.98 37.17 -6.85
N SER A 379 5.22 38.17 -6.01
CA SER A 379 5.36 38.02 -4.56
C SER A 379 4.08 37.43 -3.92
N LEU A 380 2.91 37.95 -4.33
CA LEU A 380 1.62 37.41 -3.86
C LEU A 380 1.38 35.95 -4.28
N LEU A 381 1.66 35.64 -5.56
CA LEU A 381 1.51 34.28 -6.10
C LEU A 381 2.44 33.28 -5.39
N GLN A 382 3.71 33.67 -5.17
CA GLN A 382 4.66 32.87 -4.40
C GLN A 382 4.21 32.66 -2.96
N ALA A 383 3.65 33.69 -2.31
CA ALA A 383 3.11 33.55 -0.95
C ALA A 383 1.94 32.56 -0.91
N ARG A 384 1.01 32.60 -1.87
CA ARG A 384 -0.11 31.66 -2.01
C ARG A 384 0.39 30.23 -2.27
N ALA A 385 1.32 30.04 -3.19
CA ALA A 385 1.92 28.74 -3.49
C ALA A 385 2.62 28.14 -2.25
N ARG A 386 3.39 28.96 -1.52
CA ARG A 386 4.02 28.53 -0.25
C ARG A 386 3.00 28.16 0.81
N TYR A 387 1.88 28.85 0.89
CA TYR A 387 0.80 28.53 1.82
C TYR A 387 0.18 27.17 1.50
N LEU A 388 -0.16 26.87 0.24
CA LEU A 388 -0.65 25.58 -0.19
C LEU A 388 0.37 24.46 0.11
N THR A 389 1.65 24.71 -0.13
CA THR A 389 2.72 23.77 0.21
C THR A 389 2.80 23.51 1.71
N ALA A 390 2.68 24.54 2.55
CA ALA A 390 2.70 24.38 4.00
C ALA A 390 1.49 23.60 4.51
N LEU A 391 0.30 23.80 3.95
CA LEU A 391 -0.90 23.01 4.25
C LEU A 391 -0.72 21.54 3.84
N SER A 392 -0.19 21.29 2.64
CA SER A 392 0.14 19.95 2.16
C SER A 392 1.10 19.24 3.11
N ASN A 393 2.21 19.89 3.47
CA ASN A 393 3.22 19.35 4.37
C ASN A 393 2.65 19.06 5.77
N SER A 394 1.75 19.91 6.27
CA SER A 394 1.07 19.68 7.55
C SER A 394 0.21 18.41 7.53
N ASN A 395 -0.58 18.23 6.48
CA ASN A 395 -1.40 17.03 6.31
C ASN A 395 -0.55 15.77 6.12
N GLN A 396 0.51 15.85 5.31
CA GLN A 396 1.42 14.72 5.10
C GLN A 396 2.12 14.29 6.39
N ALA A 397 2.63 15.25 7.18
CA ALA A 397 3.29 14.96 8.45
C ALA A 397 2.32 14.37 9.49
N ALA A 398 1.10 14.89 9.58
CA ALA A 398 0.07 14.34 10.46
C ALA A 398 -0.33 12.91 10.05
N THR A 399 -0.53 12.67 8.76
CA THR A 399 -0.84 11.35 8.21
C THR A 399 0.30 10.36 8.45
N ALA A 400 1.57 10.82 8.37
CA ALA A 400 2.72 9.98 8.70
C ALA A 400 2.71 9.55 10.18
N ILE A 401 2.36 10.46 11.11
CA ILE A 401 2.20 10.14 12.52
C ILE A 401 1.08 9.10 12.71
N ASP A 402 -0.08 9.32 12.09
CA ASP A 402 -1.22 8.40 12.21
C ASP A 402 -0.90 7.01 11.67
N ARG A 403 -0.19 6.93 10.55
CA ARG A 403 0.30 5.68 9.98
C ARG A 403 1.24 4.92 10.94
N LEU A 404 2.19 5.64 11.57
CA LEU A 404 3.12 5.03 12.53
C LEU A 404 2.39 4.45 13.73
N LEU A 405 1.32 5.11 14.20
CA LEU A 405 0.52 4.70 15.35
C LEU A 405 -0.64 3.75 14.99
N GLY A 406 -0.89 3.52 13.70
CA GLY A 406 -1.96 2.62 13.22
C GLY A 406 -3.37 3.18 13.28
N ARG A 407 -3.50 4.50 13.29
CA ARG A 407 -4.79 5.23 13.36
C ARG A 407 -5.43 5.43 12.00
#